data_e5e6aea9e54dea0492d1b8f0980f1327
#
_entry.id   e5e6aea9e54dea0492d1b8f0980f1327
#
_cell.length_a   1.000
_cell.length_b   1.000
_cell.length_c   1.000
_cell.angle_alpha   90.00
_cell.angle_beta   90.00
_cell.angle_gamma   90.00
#
_symmetry.space_group_name_H-M   'P 1'
#
loop_
_entity.id
_entity.type
_entity.pdbx_description
1 polymer ?
#
loop_
_entity_poly.entity_id
_entity_poly.type
_entity_poly.pdbx_seq_one_letter_code
_entity_poly.pdbx_strand_id
1 'polypeptide(L)'
;SAMAGSDFNQIAVRELFSQMMSISRKYQYSILAEHGRSAKLGFEQLDRLPVEGVRVVHQGVEGAYSHAAAIQYFGRDAEIYHVARFEDAMKEVQLGNADYAVMPIENSSAGAVIDMYDLLTRYDNYIVAETFLPVNHALLGVPGARLSDVKTVFSHPQALMQCSVFLNDNGLKQISVENTAVAAKRVVKEGDKSQAAIASEIAGQLYGLELLKPSIQNNQGNTTRFVILANRKVYQKAAGKISLCFELPHTSGSLYNMLGNFIFNHVNMIMIESRPIPGKNWEYRFFVDIEGNLQDAGVQNALRGIGTEAQNFKILGNY
;
A
#
# COMPACT_ATOMS: atom_id res chain seq x y z
N SER A 1 35.15 10.90 31.02
CA SER A 1 33.97 11.61 31.57
C SER A 1 34.29 12.71 32.61
N ALA A 2 35.52 12.77 33.13
CA ALA A 2 35.90 13.79 34.10
C ALA A 2 36.08 15.21 33.51
N MET A 3 36.09 15.37 32.20
CA MET A 3 36.21 16.66 31.51
C MET A 3 34.87 17.30 31.12
N ALA A 4 33.75 16.64 31.34
CA ALA A 4 32.46 17.16 30.98
C ALA A 4 31.82 17.87 32.18
N GLY A 5 32.02 19.19 32.29
CA GLY A 5 31.59 20.00 33.42
C GLY A 5 30.10 20.28 33.56
N SER A 6 29.23 19.65 32.75
CA SER A 6 27.76 19.74 32.85
C SER A 6 27.10 18.48 32.35
N ASP A 7 25.86 18.19 32.81
CA ASP A 7 25.07 17.05 32.35
C ASP A 7 24.89 17.04 30.81
N PHE A 8 24.72 18.21 30.21
CA PHE A 8 24.65 18.37 28.75
C PHE A 8 25.93 17.87 28.07
N ASN A 9 27.13 18.28 28.56
CA ASN A 9 28.39 17.85 27.99
C ASN A 9 28.61 16.33 28.15
N GLN A 10 28.16 15.73 29.25
CA GLN A 10 28.26 14.28 29.45
C GLN A 10 27.36 13.53 28.44
N ILE A 11 26.14 14.01 28.22
CA ILE A 11 25.24 13.47 27.21
C ILE A 11 25.84 13.63 25.81
N ALA A 12 26.35 14.82 25.47
CA ALA A 12 26.96 15.09 24.17
C ALA A 12 28.18 14.22 23.88
N VAL A 13 29.05 14.04 24.85
CA VAL A 13 30.22 13.13 24.71
C VAL A 13 29.81 11.69 24.53
N ARG A 14 28.84 11.18 25.31
CA ARG A 14 28.32 9.84 25.14
C ARG A 14 27.72 9.63 23.74
N GLU A 15 26.93 10.59 23.27
CA GLU A 15 26.31 10.55 21.96
C GLU A 15 27.39 10.52 20.85
N LEU A 16 28.43 11.36 20.93
CA LEU A 16 29.54 11.37 19.99
C LEU A 16 30.22 9.99 19.89
N PHE A 17 30.59 9.39 21.03
CA PHE A 17 31.20 8.07 21.04
C PHE A 17 30.23 6.96 20.51
N SER A 18 28.95 7.05 20.86
CA SER A 18 27.92 6.15 20.38
C SER A 18 27.79 6.22 18.85
N GLN A 19 27.78 7.43 18.29
CA GLN A 19 27.76 7.67 16.85
C GLN A 19 29.04 7.16 16.16
N MET A 20 30.22 7.43 16.72
CA MET A 20 31.48 6.92 16.17
C MET A 20 31.49 5.39 16.10
N MET A 21 31.05 4.70 17.15
CA MET A 21 30.96 3.24 17.17
C MET A 21 29.92 2.71 16.19
N SER A 22 28.77 3.39 16.05
CA SER A 22 27.74 3.05 15.08
C SER A 22 28.25 3.16 13.64
N ILE A 23 28.90 4.28 13.30
CA ILE A 23 29.52 4.52 12.00
C ILE A 23 30.60 3.47 11.71
N SER A 24 31.45 3.17 12.68
CA SER A 24 32.49 2.13 12.53
C SER A 24 31.91 0.76 12.23
N ARG A 25 30.85 0.34 12.94
CA ARG A 25 30.16 -0.93 12.66
C ARG A 25 29.55 -0.95 11.26
N LYS A 26 28.91 0.13 10.84
CA LYS A 26 28.30 0.25 9.49
C LYS A 26 29.37 0.16 8.40
N TYR A 27 30.52 0.78 8.61
CA TYR A 27 31.68 0.65 7.71
C TYR A 27 32.22 -0.79 7.66
N GLN A 28 32.32 -1.47 8.81
CA GLN A 28 32.72 -2.89 8.84
C GLN A 28 31.74 -3.77 8.08
N TYR A 29 30.45 -3.51 8.17
CA TYR A 29 29.42 -4.22 7.39
C TYR A 29 29.56 -3.98 5.89
N SER A 30 29.94 -2.76 5.44
CA SER A 30 30.19 -2.50 4.03
C SER A 30 31.35 -3.34 3.49
N ILE A 31 32.43 -3.43 4.22
CA ILE A 31 33.59 -4.29 3.87
C ILE A 31 33.17 -5.75 3.79
N LEU A 32 32.35 -6.26 4.71
CA LEU A 32 31.87 -7.65 4.69
C LEU A 32 30.99 -7.93 3.48
N ALA A 33 30.14 -6.97 3.07
CA ALA A 33 29.30 -7.11 1.88
C ALA A 33 30.13 -7.16 0.59
N GLU A 34 31.14 -6.28 0.47
CA GLU A 34 32.08 -6.28 -0.65
C GLU A 34 32.82 -7.61 -0.81
N HIS A 35 33.07 -8.31 0.29
CA HIS A 35 33.72 -9.64 0.30
C HIS A 35 32.72 -10.81 0.16
N GLY A 36 31.48 -10.55 -0.33
CA GLY A 36 30.49 -11.59 -0.63
C GLY A 36 29.89 -12.30 0.60
N ARG A 37 30.10 -11.76 1.82
CA ARG A 37 29.50 -12.27 3.05
C ARG A 37 28.16 -11.58 3.34
N SER A 38 27.27 -11.54 2.32
CA SER A 38 25.93 -11.02 2.47
C SER A 38 25.00 -12.04 3.15
N ALA A 39 24.06 -11.54 3.93
CA ALA A 39 23.03 -12.41 4.51
C ALA A 39 22.09 -12.89 3.41
N LYS A 40 21.81 -14.20 3.36
CA LYS A 40 20.73 -14.72 2.51
C LYS A 40 19.39 -14.27 3.11
N LEU A 41 18.74 -13.31 2.48
CA LEU A 41 17.45 -12.75 2.94
C LEU A 41 16.25 -13.68 2.64
N GLY A 42 16.51 -14.84 1.98
CA GLY A 42 15.50 -15.84 1.69
C GLY A 42 14.55 -15.48 0.54
N PHE A 43 14.89 -14.45 -0.23
CA PHE A 43 14.16 -14.08 -1.44
C PHE A 43 14.83 -14.69 -2.67
N GLU A 44 14.00 -15.17 -3.61
CA GLU A 44 14.41 -15.68 -4.90
C GLU A 44 14.23 -14.60 -5.97
N GLN A 45 15.26 -14.43 -6.80
CA GLN A 45 15.19 -13.50 -7.91
C GLN A 45 14.57 -14.18 -9.13
N LEU A 46 13.62 -13.48 -9.77
CA LEU A 46 13.01 -13.87 -11.03
C LEU A 46 13.34 -12.84 -12.13
N ASP A 47 13.40 -13.28 -13.37
CA ASP A 47 13.49 -12.35 -14.49
C ASP A 47 12.16 -11.58 -14.66
N ARG A 48 11.03 -12.29 -14.57
CA ARG A 48 9.67 -11.72 -14.62
C ARG A 48 8.72 -12.52 -13.72
N LEU A 49 7.69 -11.84 -13.22
CA LEU A 49 6.59 -12.51 -12.54
C LEU A 49 5.72 -13.25 -13.57
N PRO A 50 5.28 -14.49 -13.28
CA PRO A 50 4.26 -15.16 -14.07
C PRO A 50 2.95 -14.38 -14.00
N VAL A 51 2.36 -14.07 -15.17
CA VAL A 51 1.08 -13.35 -15.26
C VAL A 51 0.03 -14.11 -16.10
N GLU A 52 0.44 -15.15 -16.81
CA GLU A 52 -0.45 -15.96 -17.63
C GLU A 52 -0.98 -17.17 -16.86
N GLY A 53 -2.27 -17.47 -17.01
CA GLY A 53 -2.92 -18.63 -16.38
C GLY A 53 -2.96 -18.57 -14.86
N VAL A 54 -2.90 -17.38 -14.28
CA VAL A 54 -2.87 -17.16 -12.84
C VAL A 54 -4.26 -16.85 -12.29
N ARG A 55 -4.48 -17.25 -11.03
CA ARG A 55 -5.68 -16.91 -10.26
C ARG A 55 -5.39 -15.69 -9.40
N VAL A 56 -6.21 -14.66 -9.56
CA VAL A 56 -6.03 -13.37 -8.91
C VAL A 56 -7.24 -13.03 -8.06
N VAL A 57 -7.03 -12.80 -6.78
CA VAL A 57 -8.08 -12.37 -5.86
C VAL A 57 -7.99 -10.87 -5.57
N HIS A 58 -9.13 -10.22 -5.42
CA HIS A 58 -9.23 -8.85 -4.95
C HIS A 58 -10.36 -8.68 -3.92
N GLN A 59 -10.30 -7.62 -3.12
CA GLN A 59 -11.39 -7.30 -2.21
C GLN A 59 -12.47 -6.47 -2.91
N GLY A 60 -13.72 -6.69 -2.56
CA GLY A 60 -14.88 -5.92 -2.99
C GLY A 60 -15.82 -6.73 -3.86
N VAL A 61 -16.25 -6.16 -4.97
CA VAL A 61 -17.12 -6.80 -5.97
C VAL A 61 -16.58 -6.50 -7.36
N GLU A 62 -17.08 -7.17 -8.38
CA GLU A 62 -16.77 -6.84 -9.77
C GLU A 62 -17.08 -5.35 -10.04
N GLY A 63 -16.23 -4.68 -10.82
CA GLY A 63 -16.33 -3.25 -11.10
C GLY A 63 -15.75 -2.33 -10.02
N ALA A 64 -15.30 -2.85 -8.87
CA ALA A 64 -14.54 -2.07 -7.90
C ALA A 64 -13.17 -1.64 -8.46
N TYR A 65 -12.55 -0.61 -7.87
CA TYR A 65 -11.22 -0.16 -8.27
C TYR A 65 -10.16 -1.25 -8.14
N SER A 66 -10.26 -2.13 -7.14
CA SER A 66 -9.38 -3.29 -7.00
C SER A 66 -9.52 -4.27 -8.18
N HIS A 67 -10.74 -4.48 -8.68
CA HIS A 67 -10.98 -5.27 -9.90
C HIS A 67 -10.34 -4.61 -11.13
N ALA A 68 -10.52 -3.31 -11.28
CA ALA A 68 -9.90 -2.56 -12.38
C ALA A 68 -8.37 -2.63 -12.33
N ALA A 69 -7.76 -2.52 -11.15
CA ALA A 69 -6.32 -2.66 -10.96
C ALA A 69 -5.84 -4.08 -11.29
N ALA A 70 -6.61 -5.12 -10.95
CA ALA A 70 -6.30 -6.49 -11.30
C ALA A 70 -6.32 -6.71 -12.82
N ILE A 71 -7.34 -6.21 -13.53
CA ILE A 71 -7.41 -6.25 -14.99
C ILE A 71 -6.26 -5.47 -15.63
N GLN A 72 -5.92 -4.29 -15.10
CA GLN A 72 -4.82 -3.46 -15.63
C GLN A 72 -3.48 -4.18 -15.57
N TYR A 73 -3.22 -4.92 -14.48
CA TYR A 73 -1.92 -5.56 -14.27
C TYR A 73 -1.83 -6.95 -14.94
N PHE A 74 -2.86 -7.78 -14.81
CA PHE A 74 -2.85 -9.18 -15.26
C PHE A 74 -3.55 -9.40 -16.61
N GLY A 75 -4.28 -8.41 -17.12
CA GLY A 75 -5.10 -8.56 -18.32
C GLY A 75 -6.48 -9.14 -18.02
N ARG A 76 -7.33 -9.19 -19.07
CA ARG A 76 -8.71 -9.70 -18.97
C ARG A 76 -8.79 -11.22 -19.01
N ASP A 77 -7.73 -11.89 -19.44
CA ASP A 77 -7.69 -13.34 -19.59
C ASP A 77 -7.26 -14.06 -18.30
N ALA A 78 -6.84 -13.31 -17.28
CA ALA A 78 -6.55 -13.86 -15.95
C ALA A 78 -7.85 -14.29 -15.25
N GLU A 79 -7.78 -15.36 -14.45
CA GLU A 79 -8.90 -15.79 -13.61
C GLU A 79 -9.00 -14.87 -12.38
N ILE A 80 -9.78 -13.78 -12.52
CA ILE A 80 -9.95 -12.76 -11.48
C ILE A 80 -11.25 -13.02 -10.72
N TYR A 81 -11.17 -13.13 -9.39
CA TYR A 81 -12.35 -13.27 -8.53
C TYR A 81 -12.25 -12.37 -7.28
N HIS A 82 -13.35 -12.23 -6.58
CA HIS A 82 -13.42 -11.30 -5.45
C HIS A 82 -13.84 -11.98 -4.15
N VAL A 83 -13.44 -11.34 -3.05
CA VAL A 83 -13.82 -11.68 -1.68
C VAL A 83 -14.31 -10.43 -0.95
N ALA A 84 -15.07 -10.62 0.14
CA ALA A 84 -15.70 -9.50 0.82
C ALA A 84 -14.70 -8.64 1.60
N ARG A 85 -13.70 -9.24 2.24
CA ARG A 85 -12.78 -8.55 3.15
C ARG A 85 -11.33 -8.68 2.69
N PHE A 86 -10.50 -7.69 3.05
CA PHE A 86 -9.05 -7.74 2.80
C PHE A 86 -8.40 -8.99 3.39
N GLU A 87 -8.80 -9.35 4.61
CA GLU A 87 -8.27 -10.54 5.29
C GLU A 87 -8.58 -11.84 4.54
N ASP A 88 -9.74 -11.93 3.90
CA ASP A 88 -10.10 -13.11 3.12
C ASP A 88 -9.19 -13.24 1.89
N ALA A 89 -8.85 -12.14 1.20
CA ALA A 89 -7.88 -12.15 0.10
C ALA A 89 -6.48 -12.61 0.56
N MET A 90 -6.04 -12.17 1.74
CA MET A 90 -4.77 -12.62 2.32
C MET A 90 -4.76 -14.12 2.57
N LYS A 91 -5.87 -14.69 3.06
CA LYS A 91 -6.04 -16.14 3.28
C LYS A 91 -6.03 -16.92 1.97
N GLU A 92 -6.72 -16.44 0.94
CA GLU A 92 -6.76 -17.10 -0.37
C GLU A 92 -5.34 -17.28 -0.94
N VAL A 93 -4.50 -16.24 -0.86
CA VAL A 93 -3.10 -16.30 -1.30
C VAL A 93 -2.29 -17.22 -0.40
N GLN A 94 -2.42 -17.11 0.92
CA GLN A 94 -1.66 -17.94 1.86
C GLN A 94 -1.96 -19.44 1.70
N LEU A 95 -3.22 -19.79 1.43
CA LEU A 95 -3.66 -21.17 1.21
C LEU A 95 -3.34 -21.69 -0.19
N GLY A 96 -2.88 -20.83 -1.11
CA GLY A 96 -2.60 -21.18 -2.50
C GLY A 96 -3.85 -21.35 -3.36
N ASN A 97 -5.01 -20.85 -2.90
CA ASN A 97 -6.24 -20.79 -3.71
C ASN A 97 -6.13 -19.70 -4.79
N ALA A 98 -5.44 -18.58 -4.48
CA ALA A 98 -5.03 -17.57 -5.43
C ALA A 98 -3.50 -17.54 -5.54
N ASP A 99 -3.00 -17.24 -6.73
CA ASP A 99 -1.57 -17.05 -6.97
C ASP A 99 -1.14 -15.64 -6.57
N TYR A 100 -2.06 -14.67 -6.73
CA TYR A 100 -1.86 -13.27 -6.38
C TYR A 100 -3.09 -12.63 -5.74
N ALA A 101 -2.85 -11.62 -4.88
CA ALA A 101 -3.90 -10.69 -4.46
C ALA A 101 -3.57 -9.27 -4.92
N VAL A 102 -4.58 -8.51 -5.38
CA VAL A 102 -4.46 -7.09 -5.71
C VAL A 102 -5.17 -6.28 -4.65
N MET A 103 -4.38 -5.52 -3.88
CA MET A 103 -4.83 -4.87 -2.65
C MET A 103 -4.44 -3.39 -2.63
N PRO A 104 -5.37 -2.46 -2.28
CA PRO A 104 -5.04 -1.05 -2.13
C PRO A 104 -4.16 -0.86 -0.89
N ILE A 105 -3.07 -0.10 -1.01
CA ILE A 105 -2.19 0.21 0.13
C ILE A 105 -2.23 1.69 0.50
N GLU A 106 -2.46 2.56 -0.47
CA GLU A 106 -2.44 4.00 -0.30
C GLU A 106 -3.30 4.70 -1.36
N ASN A 107 -3.95 5.81 -0.98
CA ASN A 107 -4.63 6.70 -1.91
C ASN A 107 -4.09 8.12 -1.74
N SER A 108 -3.77 8.79 -2.84
CA SER A 108 -3.12 10.11 -2.83
C SER A 108 -3.95 11.22 -2.15
N SER A 109 -5.26 11.01 -1.99
CA SER A 109 -6.17 11.97 -1.35
C SER A 109 -6.61 11.54 0.05
N ALA A 110 -6.61 10.23 0.33
CA ALA A 110 -7.11 9.66 1.59
C ALA A 110 -6.00 9.13 2.50
N GLY A 111 -4.77 8.98 1.97
CA GLY A 111 -3.64 8.43 2.70
C GLY A 111 -3.62 6.91 2.74
N ALA A 112 -2.97 6.38 3.73
CA ALA A 112 -2.70 4.96 3.92
C ALA A 112 -3.98 4.14 4.18
N VAL A 113 -4.07 2.96 3.56
CA VAL A 113 -5.10 1.95 3.86
C VAL A 113 -4.61 1.14 5.07
N ILE A 114 -4.98 1.65 6.23
CA ILE A 114 -4.44 1.24 7.54
C ILE A 114 -4.51 -0.27 7.79
N ASP A 115 -5.65 -0.90 7.47
CA ASP A 115 -5.88 -2.34 7.69
C ASP A 115 -4.88 -3.21 6.91
N MET A 116 -4.41 -2.74 5.76
CA MET A 116 -3.46 -3.48 4.94
C MET A 116 -2.09 -3.64 5.60
N TYR A 117 -1.61 -2.62 6.29
CA TYR A 117 -0.33 -2.69 7.01
C TYR A 117 -0.38 -3.74 8.12
N ASP A 118 -1.49 -3.83 8.86
CA ASP A 118 -1.67 -4.82 9.91
C ASP A 118 -1.74 -6.25 9.32
N LEU A 119 -2.39 -6.42 8.18
CA LEU A 119 -2.47 -7.69 7.46
C LEU A 119 -1.11 -8.13 6.91
N LEU A 120 -0.30 -7.24 6.36
CA LEU A 120 1.04 -7.53 5.86
C LEU A 120 1.99 -8.05 6.95
N THR A 121 1.75 -7.71 8.21
CA THR A 121 2.53 -8.25 9.32
C THR A 121 2.02 -9.60 9.82
N ARG A 122 0.73 -9.85 9.70
CA ARG A 122 0.05 -11.04 10.23
C ARG A 122 0.17 -12.24 9.31
N TYR A 123 0.21 -12.01 8.00
CA TYR A 123 0.24 -13.05 6.96
C TYR A 123 1.62 -13.15 6.32
N ASP A 124 2.00 -14.37 5.90
CA ASP A 124 3.24 -14.61 5.16
C ASP A 124 3.03 -14.42 3.64
N ASN A 125 2.45 -13.29 3.29
CA ASN A 125 2.33 -12.81 1.93
C ASN A 125 3.30 -11.64 1.73
N TYR A 126 3.87 -11.56 0.53
CA TYR A 126 4.93 -10.62 0.18
C TYR A 126 4.52 -9.76 -1.00
N ILE A 127 4.92 -8.49 -0.98
CA ILE A 127 4.71 -7.58 -2.09
C ILE A 127 5.70 -7.94 -3.20
N VAL A 128 5.18 -8.31 -4.36
CA VAL A 128 5.98 -8.71 -5.52
C VAL A 128 5.91 -7.72 -6.69
N ALA A 129 4.93 -6.82 -6.65
CA ALA A 129 4.77 -5.72 -7.60
C ALA A 129 3.82 -4.64 -7.05
N GLU A 130 3.74 -3.52 -7.76
CA GLU A 130 2.73 -2.48 -7.52
C GLU A 130 2.13 -1.98 -8.83
N THR A 131 0.94 -1.40 -8.75
CA THR A 131 0.30 -0.70 -9.85
C THR A 131 -0.45 0.52 -9.34
N PHE A 132 -0.60 1.53 -10.19
CA PHE A 132 -1.27 2.78 -9.87
C PHE A 132 -2.50 2.94 -10.74
N LEU A 133 -3.63 3.21 -10.12
CA LEU A 133 -4.89 3.41 -10.84
C LEU A 133 -5.45 4.80 -10.51
N PRO A 134 -5.63 5.67 -11.52
CA PRO A 134 -6.35 6.93 -11.33
C PRO A 134 -7.79 6.66 -10.89
N VAL A 135 -8.23 7.37 -9.85
CA VAL A 135 -9.59 7.27 -9.32
C VAL A 135 -10.44 8.34 -9.99
N ASN A 136 -11.08 7.97 -11.08
CA ASN A 136 -12.00 8.81 -11.82
C ASN A 136 -13.44 8.42 -11.45
N HIS A 137 -14.12 9.31 -10.75
CA HIS A 137 -15.51 9.13 -10.38
C HIS A 137 -16.43 9.65 -11.47
N ALA A 138 -17.31 8.78 -11.96
CA ALA A 138 -18.34 9.13 -12.92
C ALA A 138 -19.73 9.09 -12.26
N LEU A 139 -20.63 9.96 -12.73
CA LEU A 139 -22.06 9.84 -12.43
C LEU A 139 -22.68 8.89 -13.45
N LEU A 140 -23.28 7.82 -12.97
CA LEU A 140 -23.84 6.74 -13.77
C LEU A 140 -25.32 6.60 -13.49
N GLY A 141 -26.13 6.53 -14.53
CA GLY A 141 -27.59 6.35 -14.45
C GLY A 141 -28.08 5.15 -15.27
N VAL A 142 -29.32 4.77 -15.10
CA VAL A 142 -29.96 3.75 -15.95
C VAL A 142 -30.10 4.25 -17.39
N PRO A 143 -30.17 3.35 -18.40
CA PRO A 143 -30.31 3.74 -19.79
C PRO A 143 -31.46 4.71 -20.05
N GLY A 144 -31.16 5.80 -20.78
CA GLY A 144 -32.09 6.89 -21.08
C GLY A 144 -32.39 7.84 -19.93
N ALA A 145 -31.65 7.79 -18.83
CA ALA A 145 -31.67 8.83 -17.80
C ALA A 145 -30.84 10.04 -18.24
N ARG A 146 -31.22 11.23 -17.77
CA ARG A 146 -30.47 12.47 -17.98
C ARG A 146 -30.04 13.05 -16.62
N LEU A 147 -29.00 13.85 -16.61
CA LEU A 147 -28.56 14.52 -15.37
C LEU A 147 -29.68 15.31 -14.70
N SER A 148 -30.58 15.94 -15.48
CA SER A 148 -31.75 16.69 -15.01
C SER A 148 -32.80 15.83 -14.29
N ASP A 149 -32.82 14.54 -14.52
CA ASP A 149 -33.79 13.62 -13.91
C ASP A 149 -33.32 13.18 -12.53
N VAL A 150 -31.97 13.24 -12.26
CA VAL A 150 -31.34 12.72 -11.06
C VAL A 150 -31.67 13.57 -9.83
N LYS A 151 -32.15 12.94 -8.78
CA LYS A 151 -32.44 13.55 -7.47
C LYS A 151 -31.61 12.93 -6.36
N THR A 152 -31.25 11.65 -6.48
CA THR A 152 -30.55 10.90 -5.45
C THR A 152 -29.33 10.17 -6.02
N VAL A 153 -28.22 10.30 -5.31
CA VAL A 153 -26.94 9.68 -5.69
C VAL A 153 -26.46 8.75 -4.59
N PHE A 154 -26.08 7.53 -4.99
CA PHE A 154 -25.52 6.49 -4.11
C PHE A 154 -24.04 6.37 -4.36
N SER A 155 -23.23 6.26 -3.29
CA SER A 155 -21.83 5.82 -3.37
C SER A 155 -21.25 5.51 -1.99
N HIS A 156 -19.97 5.11 -1.97
CA HIS A 156 -19.19 5.05 -0.74
C HIS A 156 -19.02 6.44 -0.13
N PRO A 157 -19.03 6.59 1.21
CA PRO A 157 -18.90 7.89 1.87
C PRO A 157 -17.75 8.74 1.37
N GLN A 158 -16.60 8.12 1.14
CA GLN A 158 -15.40 8.79 0.66
C GLN A 158 -15.58 9.33 -0.78
N ALA A 159 -16.20 8.56 -1.67
CA ALA A 159 -16.48 8.99 -3.04
C ALA A 159 -17.49 10.16 -3.07
N LEU A 160 -18.51 10.12 -2.21
CA LEU A 160 -19.44 11.24 -2.04
C LEU A 160 -18.71 12.50 -1.59
N MET A 161 -17.81 12.40 -0.60
CA MET A 161 -17.00 13.51 -0.12
C MET A 161 -16.06 14.04 -1.23
N GLN A 162 -15.44 13.16 -1.99
CA GLN A 162 -14.55 13.52 -3.11
C GLN A 162 -15.30 14.16 -4.29
N CYS A 163 -16.62 14.04 -4.38
CA CYS A 163 -17.47 14.64 -5.41
C CYS A 163 -18.40 15.74 -4.85
N SER A 164 -18.15 16.20 -3.63
CA SER A 164 -19.06 17.09 -2.89
C SER A 164 -19.36 18.39 -3.60
N VAL A 165 -18.42 18.99 -4.31
CA VAL A 165 -18.64 20.23 -5.09
C VAL A 165 -19.71 19.98 -6.15
N PHE A 166 -19.52 18.98 -7.00
CA PHE A 166 -20.48 18.62 -8.05
C PHE A 166 -21.86 18.28 -7.48
N LEU A 167 -21.93 17.53 -6.39
CA LEU A 167 -23.18 17.09 -5.77
C LEU A 167 -23.95 18.27 -5.17
N ASN A 168 -23.28 19.21 -4.52
CA ASN A 168 -23.89 20.39 -3.92
C ASN A 168 -24.37 21.38 -4.99
N ASP A 169 -23.56 21.63 -6.03
CA ASP A 169 -23.92 22.54 -7.12
C ASP A 169 -25.17 22.08 -7.89
N ASN A 170 -25.42 20.76 -7.93
CA ASN A 170 -26.59 20.18 -8.57
C ASN A 170 -27.75 19.86 -7.59
N GLY A 171 -27.60 20.16 -6.29
CA GLY A 171 -28.63 19.93 -5.27
C GLY A 171 -28.99 18.44 -5.08
N LEU A 172 -28.06 17.52 -5.28
CA LEU A 172 -28.31 16.08 -5.29
C LEU A 172 -28.29 15.50 -3.87
N LYS A 173 -29.33 14.71 -3.53
CA LYS A 173 -29.39 13.98 -2.27
C LYS A 173 -28.36 12.85 -2.27
N GLN A 174 -27.56 12.73 -1.22
CA GLN A 174 -26.49 11.76 -1.08
C GLN A 174 -26.90 10.61 -0.15
N ILE A 175 -26.67 9.36 -0.57
CA ILE A 175 -26.93 8.17 0.24
C ILE A 175 -25.68 7.27 0.20
N SER A 176 -25.15 6.98 1.39
CA SER A 176 -23.97 6.14 1.55
C SER A 176 -24.31 4.66 1.41
N VAL A 177 -23.44 3.94 0.73
CA VAL A 177 -23.44 2.46 0.60
C VAL A 177 -22.02 1.92 0.81
N GLU A 178 -21.87 0.60 0.91
CA GLU A 178 -20.61 -0.06 1.26
C GLU A 178 -19.44 0.26 0.32
N ASN A 179 -19.69 0.31 -1.00
CA ASN A 179 -18.69 0.68 -2.00
C ASN A 179 -19.34 1.21 -3.28
N THR A 180 -18.51 1.79 -4.16
CA THR A 180 -18.96 2.42 -5.40
C THR A 180 -19.60 1.45 -6.40
N ALA A 181 -19.11 0.22 -6.50
CA ALA A 181 -19.69 -0.78 -7.40
C ALA A 181 -21.02 -1.35 -6.88
N VAL A 182 -21.19 -1.44 -5.56
CA VAL A 182 -22.50 -1.76 -4.94
C VAL A 182 -23.51 -0.66 -5.23
N ALA A 183 -23.11 0.61 -5.25
CA ALA A 183 -23.95 1.72 -5.67
C ALA A 183 -24.45 1.53 -7.11
N ALA A 184 -23.55 1.17 -8.03
CA ALA A 184 -23.91 0.91 -9.42
C ALA A 184 -24.91 -0.27 -9.55
N LYS A 185 -24.63 -1.40 -8.87
CA LYS A 185 -25.56 -2.54 -8.82
C LYS A 185 -26.95 -2.15 -8.30
N ARG A 186 -26.99 -1.32 -7.29
CA ARG A 186 -28.25 -0.85 -6.71
C ARG A 186 -29.08 -0.05 -7.71
N VAL A 187 -28.46 0.91 -8.40
CA VAL A 187 -29.14 1.76 -9.39
C VAL A 187 -29.71 0.92 -10.53
N VAL A 188 -28.96 -0.07 -11.00
CA VAL A 188 -29.46 -1.04 -12.00
C VAL A 188 -30.68 -1.78 -11.50
N LYS A 189 -30.62 -2.31 -10.27
CA LYS A 189 -31.71 -3.10 -9.68
C LYS A 189 -32.99 -2.30 -9.47
N GLU A 190 -32.88 -1.04 -9.06
CA GLU A 190 -34.01 -0.17 -8.80
C GLU A 190 -34.63 0.38 -10.11
N GLY A 191 -33.85 0.54 -11.19
CA GLY A 191 -34.34 0.93 -12.52
C GLY A 191 -34.94 2.33 -12.60
N ASP A 192 -34.70 3.18 -11.60
CA ASP A 192 -35.30 4.51 -11.46
C ASP A 192 -34.36 5.60 -12.04
N LYS A 193 -34.86 6.34 -13.05
CA LYS A 193 -34.13 7.43 -13.69
C LYS A 193 -33.79 8.60 -12.76
N SER A 194 -34.49 8.74 -11.62
CA SER A 194 -34.22 9.77 -10.62
C SER A 194 -33.03 9.40 -9.70
N GLN A 195 -32.42 8.25 -9.91
CA GLN A 195 -31.33 7.71 -9.14
C GLN A 195 -30.08 7.54 -9.98
N ALA A 196 -28.92 7.82 -9.39
CA ALA A 196 -27.63 7.64 -10.01
C ALA A 196 -26.60 7.07 -9.02
N ALA A 197 -25.54 6.48 -9.54
CA ALA A 197 -24.40 6.05 -8.76
C ALA A 197 -23.15 6.87 -9.09
N ILE A 198 -22.30 7.11 -8.09
CA ILE A 198 -20.91 7.49 -8.34
C ILE A 198 -20.07 6.24 -8.27
N ALA A 199 -19.45 5.88 -9.40
CA ALA A 199 -18.56 4.74 -9.52
C ALA A 199 -17.53 4.97 -10.64
N SER A 200 -16.69 3.96 -10.91
CA SER A 200 -15.80 3.96 -12.07
C SER A 200 -16.59 3.76 -13.37
N GLU A 201 -16.09 4.28 -14.49
CA GLU A 201 -16.69 4.02 -15.81
C GLU A 201 -16.71 2.51 -16.15
N ILE A 202 -15.72 1.75 -15.66
CA ILE A 202 -15.67 0.28 -15.79
C ILE A 202 -16.87 -0.37 -15.11
N ALA A 203 -17.26 0.10 -13.91
CA ALA A 203 -18.47 -0.37 -13.25
C ALA A 203 -19.73 -0.02 -14.06
N GLY A 204 -19.77 1.16 -14.67
CA GLY A 204 -20.85 1.56 -15.57
C GLY A 204 -21.01 0.59 -16.76
N GLN A 205 -19.91 0.32 -17.45
CA GLN A 205 -19.89 -0.60 -18.58
C GLN A 205 -20.31 -2.02 -18.16
N LEU A 206 -19.78 -2.52 -17.05
CA LEU A 206 -20.06 -3.86 -16.54
C LEU A 206 -21.52 -4.06 -16.19
N TYR A 207 -22.15 -3.07 -15.59
CA TYR A 207 -23.54 -3.16 -15.14
C TYR A 207 -24.57 -2.57 -16.12
N GLY A 208 -24.13 -2.11 -17.29
CA GLY A 208 -25.04 -1.55 -18.30
C GLY A 208 -25.64 -0.21 -17.91
N LEU A 209 -24.94 0.58 -17.10
CA LEU A 209 -25.32 1.97 -16.80
C LEU A 209 -24.76 2.94 -17.83
N GLU A 210 -25.50 4.01 -18.08
CA GLU A 210 -25.04 5.11 -18.95
C GLU A 210 -24.23 6.13 -18.18
N LEU A 211 -23.20 6.64 -18.83
CA LEU A 211 -22.36 7.73 -18.33
C LEU A 211 -23.09 9.07 -18.45
N LEU A 212 -23.61 9.57 -17.33
CA LEU A 212 -24.29 10.87 -17.29
C LEU A 212 -23.29 12.04 -17.22
N LYS A 213 -22.20 11.88 -16.46
CA LYS A 213 -21.13 12.87 -16.34
C LYS A 213 -19.81 12.18 -15.95
N PRO A 214 -18.73 12.35 -16.72
CA PRO A 214 -17.41 11.84 -16.35
C PRO A 214 -16.71 12.78 -15.37
N SER A 215 -15.73 12.26 -14.65
CA SER A 215 -14.71 13.01 -13.87
C SER A 215 -15.29 14.07 -12.95
N ILE A 216 -16.25 13.69 -12.11
CA ILE A 216 -16.97 14.61 -11.20
C ILE A 216 -16.27 14.84 -9.86
N GLN A 217 -15.11 14.21 -9.64
CA GLN A 217 -14.32 14.36 -8.41
C GLN A 217 -13.70 15.77 -8.30
N ASN A 218 -13.59 16.26 -7.06
CA ASN A 218 -13.03 17.58 -6.76
C ASN A 218 -11.54 17.69 -7.13
N ASN A 219 -10.78 16.57 -6.98
CA ASN A 219 -9.35 16.51 -7.28
C ASN A 219 -9.11 15.55 -8.44
N GLN A 220 -8.57 16.07 -9.55
CA GLN A 220 -8.29 15.28 -10.76
C GLN A 220 -7.03 14.40 -10.63
N GLY A 221 -6.16 14.69 -9.66
CA GLY A 221 -4.93 13.92 -9.41
C GLY A 221 -5.09 12.72 -8.47
N ASN A 222 -6.34 12.35 -8.11
CA ASN A 222 -6.58 11.24 -7.19
C ASN A 222 -6.14 9.90 -7.80
N THR A 223 -5.22 9.21 -7.13
CA THR A 223 -4.66 7.93 -7.58
C THR A 223 -4.58 6.97 -6.39
N THR A 224 -4.95 5.72 -6.61
CA THR A 224 -4.75 4.65 -5.62
C THR A 224 -3.57 3.78 -6.05
N ARG A 225 -2.67 3.56 -5.12
CA ARG A 225 -1.56 2.60 -5.22
C ARG A 225 -2.05 1.24 -4.74
N PHE A 226 -1.92 0.24 -5.60
CA PHE A 226 -2.24 -1.15 -5.31
C PHE A 226 -0.95 -1.95 -5.24
N VAL A 227 -0.85 -2.85 -4.28
CA VAL A 227 0.22 -3.84 -4.20
C VAL A 227 -0.28 -5.20 -4.68
N ILE A 228 0.61 -5.92 -5.36
CA ILE A 228 0.40 -7.30 -5.79
C ILE A 228 1.12 -8.18 -4.78
N LEU A 229 0.36 -9.08 -4.14
CA LEU A 229 0.84 -9.95 -3.09
C LEU A 229 0.91 -11.40 -3.58
N ALA A 230 1.94 -12.12 -3.16
CA ALA A 230 2.08 -13.56 -3.37
C ALA A 230 2.55 -14.24 -2.07
N ASN A 231 2.33 -15.55 -1.94
CA ASN A 231 2.80 -16.34 -0.79
C ASN A 231 4.28 -16.78 -0.90
N ARG A 232 5.03 -16.20 -1.85
CA ARG A 232 6.42 -16.52 -2.11
C ARG A 232 7.32 -15.30 -1.93
N LYS A 233 8.49 -15.50 -1.37
CA LYS A 233 9.56 -14.50 -1.27
C LYS A 233 10.28 -14.40 -2.60
N VAL A 234 9.70 -13.72 -3.55
CA VAL A 234 10.26 -13.51 -4.89
C VAL A 234 10.34 -12.03 -5.22
N TYR A 235 11.29 -11.67 -6.07
CA TYR A 235 11.39 -10.31 -6.61
C TYR A 235 11.95 -10.33 -8.02
N GLN A 236 11.60 -9.30 -8.80
CA GLN A 236 12.11 -9.16 -10.16
C GLN A 236 13.50 -8.52 -10.16
N LYS A 237 14.34 -8.90 -11.11
CA LYS A 237 15.70 -8.32 -11.27
C LYS A 237 15.68 -6.80 -11.38
N ALA A 238 14.67 -6.23 -12.01
CA ALA A 238 14.48 -4.79 -12.20
C ALA A 238 13.76 -4.10 -11.02
N ALA A 239 13.49 -4.82 -9.92
CA ALA A 239 12.84 -4.23 -8.75
C ALA A 239 13.67 -3.05 -8.20
N GLY A 240 13.00 -1.95 -7.90
CA GLY A 240 13.64 -0.71 -7.45
C GLY A 240 13.12 -0.18 -6.12
N LYS A 241 12.19 -0.89 -5.48
CA LYS A 241 11.58 -0.51 -4.21
C LYS A 241 11.52 -1.69 -3.25
N ILE A 242 11.82 -1.44 -1.99
CA ILE A 242 11.70 -2.41 -0.91
C ILE A 242 10.79 -1.84 0.16
N SER A 243 9.76 -2.60 0.51
CA SER A 243 8.95 -2.34 1.71
C SER A 243 9.39 -3.22 2.86
N LEU A 244 9.49 -2.64 4.03
CA LEU A 244 9.87 -3.34 5.26
C LEU A 244 9.08 -2.82 6.46
N CYS A 245 9.03 -3.61 7.53
CA CYS A 245 8.50 -3.16 8.80
C CYS A 245 9.37 -3.62 9.95
N PHE A 246 9.34 -2.85 11.03
CA PHE A 246 10.11 -3.13 12.25
C PHE A 246 9.51 -2.43 13.47
N GLU A 247 9.85 -2.92 14.65
CA GLU A 247 9.55 -2.30 15.93
C GLU A 247 10.83 -1.80 16.58
N LEU A 248 10.74 -0.67 17.28
CA LEU A 248 11.88 -0.07 17.98
C LEU A 248 11.63 -0.04 19.48
N PRO A 249 12.70 -0.14 20.31
CA PRO A 249 12.59 0.12 21.73
C PRO A 249 12.03 1.52 21.97
N HIS A 250 11.12 1.66 22.92
CA HIS A 250 10.54 2.96 23.32
C HIS A 250 11.53 3.76 24.17
N THR A 251 12.63 4.18 23.55
CA THR A 251 13.70 4.97 24.20
C THR A 251 14.06 6.17 23.34
N SER A 252 14.59 7.22 24.01
CA SER A 252 15.00 8.42 23.30
C SER A 252 16.08 8.13 22.25
N GLY A 253 15.88 8.64 21.03
CA GLY A 253 16.83 8.49 19.92
C GLY A 253 16.71 7.19 19.13
N SER A 254 15.83 6.21 19.50
CA SER A 254 15.73 4.91 18.81
C SER A 254 15.47 5.05 17.31
N LEU A 255 14.50 5.89 16.91
CA LEU A 255 14.21 6.13 15.49
C LEU A 255 15.38 6.85 14.78
N TYR A 256 15.98 7.85 15.43
CA TYR A 256 17.14 8.56 14.88
C TYR A 256 18.30 7.60 14.56
N ASN A 257 18.65 6.74 15.51
CA ASN A 257 19.72 5.76 15.33
C ASN A 257 19.40 4.76 14.22
N MET A 258 18.15 4.31 14.14
CA MET A 258 17.68 3.41 13.09
C MET A 258 17.81 4.05 11.71
N LEU A 259 17.39 5.32 11.54
CA LEU A 259 17.50 6.04 10.28
C LEU A 259 18.95 6.18 9.80
N GLY A 260 19.91 6.19 10.70
CA GLY A 260 21.34 6.16 10.37
C GLY A 260 21.74 4.95 9.51
N ASN A 261 21.02 3.81 9.56
CA ASN A 261 21.30 2.68 8.69
C ASN A 261 21.01 3.00 7.21
N PHE A 262 20.01 3.81 6.92
CA PHE A 262 19.73 4.27 5.55
C PHE A 262 20.76 5.33 5.11
N ILE A 263 21.01 6.34 5.94
CA ILE A 263 21.90 7.47 5.64
C ILE A 263 23.31 6.99 5.27
N PHE A 264 23.91 6.15 6.10
CA PHE A 264 25.30 5.71 5.92
C PHE A 264 25.48 4.67 4.81
N ASN A 265 24.39 4.14 4.26
CA ASN A 265 24.40 3.22 3.12
C ASN A 265 23.84 3.85 1.84
N HIS A 266 23.61 5.17 1.84
CA HIS A 266 23.07 5.94 0.72
C HIS A 266 21.75 5.41 0.19
N VAL A 267 20.91 4.88 1.08
CA VAL A 267 19.59 4.34 0.75
C VAL A 267 18.55 5.44 0.97
N ASN A 268 17.81 5.78 -0.08
CA ASN A 268 16.75 6.77 0.01
C ASN A 268 15.48 6.15 0.59
N MET A 269 14.91 6.78 1.60
CA MET A 269 13.62 6.42 2.18
C MET A 269 12.53 7.28 1.54
N ILE A 270 11.53 6.64 0.93
CA ILE A 270 10.46 7.32 0.19
C ILE A 270 9.13 7.36 0.93
N MET A 271 8.95 6.52 1.95
CA MET A 271 7.75 6.50 2.80
C MET A 271 8.11 6.02 4.20
N ILE A 272 7.47 6.61 5.20
CA ILE A 272 7.44 6.10 6.57
C ILE A 272 6.03 6.26 7.14
N GLU A 273 5.49 5.17 7.68
CA GLU A 273 4.19 5.12 8.35
C GLU A 273 4.37 4.45 9.70
N SER A 274 3.67 4.90 10.73
CA SER A 274 3.73 4.31 12.06
C SER A 274 2.37 3.77 12.49
N ARG A 275 2.36 2.57 13.07
CA ARG A 275 1.16 1.92 13.57
C ARG A 275 1.32 1.52 15.03
N PRO A 276 0.34 1.80 15.91
CA PRO A 276 0.34 1.28 17.26
C PRO A 276 0.43 -0.25 17.27
N ILE A 277 1.20 -0.80 18.19
CA ILE A 277 1.31 -2.25 18.36
C ILE A 277 0.15 -2.70 19.25
N PRO A 278 -0.73 -3.62 18.78
CA PRO A 278 -1.82 -4.14 19.59
C PRO A 278 -1.31 -4.74 20.92
N GLY A 279 -1.92 -4.33 22.02
CA GLY A 279 -1.56 -4.80 23.36
C GLY A 279 -0.32 -4.13 23.99
N LYS A 280 0.32 -3.20 23.31
CA LYS A 280 1.43 -2.42 23.83
C LYS A 280 1.11 -0.92 23.81
N ASN A 281 1.00 -0.31 24.98
CA ASN A 281 0.68 1.11 25.09
C ASN A 281 1.87 1.97 24.64
N TRP A 282 1.62 2.87 23.66
CA TRP A 282 2.60 3.86 23.18
C TRP A 282 3.82 3.27 22.47
N GLU A 283 3.79 1.98 22.11
CA GLU A 283 4.78 1.37 21.23
C GLU A 283 4.27 1.30 19.79
N TYR A 284 5.17 1.45 18.83
CA TYR A 284 4.83 1.57 17.41
C TYR A 284 5.65 0.63 16.56
N ARG A 285 5.00 0.09 15.55
CA ARG A 285 5.63 -0.57 14.40
C ARG A 285 5.75 0.47 13.29
N PHE A 286 6.92 0.52 12.69
CA PHE A 286 7.20 1.38 11.55
C PHE A 286 7.16 0.58 10.26
N PHE A 287 6.53 1.14 9.26
CA PHE A 287 6.54 0.64 7.89
C PHE A 287 7.31 1.65 7.06
N VAL A 288 8.24 1.15 6.25
CA VAL A 288 9.16 1.99 5.49
C VAL A 288 9.29 1.45 4.09
N ASP A 289 9.18 2.34 3.10
CA ASP A 289 9.56 2.04 1.73
C ASP A 289 10.89 2.72 1.44
N ILE A 290 11.81 1.97 0.85
CA ILE A 290 13.13 2.46 0.44
C ILE A 290 13.36 2.19 -1.04
N GLU A 291 14.16 3.04 -1.69
CA GLU A 291 14.65 2.79 -3.04
C GLU A 291 15.82 1.79 -2.99
N GLY A 292 15.83 0.85 -3.94
CA GLY A 292 16.90 -0.11 -4.12
C GLY A 292 16.44 -1.52 -4.40
N ASN A 293 17.42 -2.40 -4.58
CA ASN A 293 17.24 -3.81 -4.85
C ASN A 293 17.94 -4.64 -3.76
N LEU A 294 17.38 -5.82 -3.43
CA LEU A 294 17.98 -6.72 -2.45
C LEU A 294 19.40 -7.22 -2.83
N GLN A 295 19.82 -7.01 -4.07
CA GLN A 295 21.21 -7.28 -4.51
C GLN A 295 22.18 -6.14 -4.22
N ASP A 296 21.69 -4.93 -3.97
CA ASP A 296 22.54 -3.77 -3.74
C ASP A 296 23.28 -3.88 -2.43
N ALA A 297 24.59 -3.71 -2.45
CA ALA A 297 25.44 -3.86 -1.26
C ALA A 297 25.04 -2.87 -0.15
N GLY A 298 24.71 -1.62 -0.50
CA GLY A 298 24.22 -0.61 0.44
C GLY A 298 22.91 -1.02 1.10
N VAL A 299 21.96 -1.54 0.31
CA VAL A 299 20.67 -2.06 0.81
C VAL A 299 20.90 -3.23 1.77
N GLN A 300 21.71 -4.22 1.39
CA GLN A 300 22.01 -5.38 2.24
C GLN A 300 22.62 -4.97 3.57
N ASN A 301 23.51 -3.99 3.54
CA ASN A 301 24.11 -3.43 4.75
C ASN A 301 23.09 -2.73 5.64
N ALA A 302 22.25 -1.87 5.06
CA ALA A 302 21.19 -1.18 5.77
C ALA A 302 20.25 -2.20 6.45
N LEU A 303 19.78 -3.19 5.70
CA LEU A 303 18.87 -4.23 6.21
C LEU A 303 19.51 -5.09 7.31
N ARG A 304 20.82 -5.38 7.21
CA ARG A 304 21.56 -6.08 8.28
C ARG A 304 21.63 -5.23 9.55
N GLY A 305 21.94 -3.95 9.44
CA GLY A 305 21.99 -3.02 10.57
C GLY A 305 20.62 -2.93 11.25
N ILE A 306 19.54 -2.76 10.47
CA ILE A 306 18.17 -2.74 10.95
C ILE A 306 17.83 -4.04 11.68
N GLY A 307 18.13 -5.20 11.08
CA GLY A 307 17.84 -6.51 11.66
C GLY A 307 18.57 -6.80 12.98
N THR A 308 19.68 -6.10 13.28
CA THR A 308 20.39 -6.22 14.57
C THR A 308 19.89 -5.25 15.64
N GLU A 309 19.28 -4.13 15.25
CA GLU A 309 18.85 -3.07 16.16
C GLU A 309 17.33 -3.10 16.42
N ALA A 310 16.54 -3.58 15.45
CA ALA A 310 15.09 -3.63 15.51
C ALA A 310 14.56 -4.94 16.10
N GLN A 311 13.33 -4.87 16.62
CA GLN A 311 12.51 -6.04 16.95
C GLN A 311 11.51 -6.29 15.83
N ASN A 312 11.11 -7.57 15.66
CA ASN A 312 10.09 -7.97 14.68
C ASN A 312 10.31 -7.41 13.27
N PHE A 313 11.58 -7.40 12.84
CA PHE A 313 11.95 -6.96 11.49
C PHE A 313 11.45 -7.94 10.43
N LYS A 314 10.73 -7.42 9.43
CA LYS A 314 10.25 -8.18 8.28
C LYS A 314 10.45 -7.37 7.00
N ILE A 315 11.02 -7.99 5.97
CA ILE A 315 10.98 -7.47 4.60
C ILE A 315 9.64 -7.89 4.02
N LEU A 316 8.81 -6.91 3.66
CA LEU A 316 7.48 -7.12 3.12
C LEU A 316 7.51 -7.42 1.62
N GLY A 317 8.54 -6.96 0.92
CA GLY A 317 8.75 -7.24 -0.50
C GLY A 317 9.85 -6.39 -1.11
N ASN A 318 10.30 -6.79 -2.32
CA ASN A 318 11.14 -6.01 -3.23
C ASN A 318 10.50 -6.05 -4.62
N TYR A 319 10.16 -4.89 -5.21
CA TYR A 319 9.33 -4.78 -6.40
C TYR A 319 9.59 -3.50 -7.19
#